data_f2e1f9ef5e17e61abbb74ba417448ef4
#
_entry.id   f2e1f9ef5e17e61abbb74ba417448ef4
#
_cell.length_a   1.000
_cell.length_b   1.000
_cell.length_c   1.000
_cell.angle_alpha   90.00
_cell.angle_beta   90.00
_cell.angle_gamma   90.00
#
_symmetry.space_group_name_H-M   'P 1'
#
loop_
_entity.id
_entity.type
_entity.pdbx_description
1 polymer ?
#
loop_
_entity_poly.entity_id
_entity_poly.type
_entity_poly.pdbx_seq_one_letter_code
_entity_poly.pdbx_strand_id
1 'polypeptide(L)'
;TSLAYEVDKNKLKRKKNILNKLNSVSLEVSDDSASNEVVNQIIKSDISEEIDRLDFHKSSLSEELVSKRAKGKKIDFILLEMLREVNTILAKVTFSKEKKYALDIKIYIEEMREQVSNVE
;
A
#
# COMPACT_ATOMS: atom_id res chain seq x y z
N THR A 1 1.77 30.99 1.85
CA THR A 1 0.49 31.35 2.44
C THR A 1 -0.01 30.28 3.39
N SER A 2 -0.81 30.66 4.38
CA SER A 2 -1.36 29.72 5.36
C SER A 2 -2.23 28.62 4.71
N LEU A 3 -2.93 28.96 3.64
CA LEU A 3 -3.79 28.02 2.93
C LEU A 3 -2.97 26.92 2.25
N ALA A 4 -1.86 27.30 1.60
CA ALA A 4 -0.96 26.34 0.97
C ALA A 4 -0.33 25.43 2.02
N TYR A 5 0.05 25.98 3.16
CA TYR A 5 0.61 25.22 4.27
C TYR A 5 -0.38 24.17 4.80
N GLU A 6 -1.65 24.56 4.98
CA GLU A 6 -2.69 23.64 5.45
C GLU A 6 -2.97 22.52 4.45
N VAL A 7 -2.99 22.83 3.16
CA VAL A 7 -3.17 21.82 2.10
C VAL A 7 -2.03 20.80 2.15
N ASP A 8 -0.79 21.27 2.28
CA ASP A 8 0.37 20.38 2.36
C ASP A 8 0.34 19.54 3.63
N LYS A 9 -0.06 20.13 4.76
CA LYS A 9 -0.17 19.42 6.03
C LYS A 9 -1.22 18.31 5.96
N ASN A 10 -2.39 18.60 5.39
CA ASN A 10 -3.46 17.61 5.22
C ASN A 10 -3.05 16.48 4.28
N LYS A 11 -2.37 16.83 3.21
CA LYS A 11 -1.83 15.87 2.26
C LYS A 11 -0.84 14.92 2.93
N LEU A 12 0.08 15.46 3.71
CA LEU A 12 1.07 14.65 4.44
C LEU A 12 0.39 13.75 5.45
N LYS A 13 -0.60 14.24 6.17
CA LYS A 13 -1.36 13.46 7.13
C LYS A 13 -2.09 12.29 6.45
N ARG A 14 -2.71 12.54 5.30
CA ARG A 14 -3.37 11.48 4.51
C ARG A 14 -2.40 10.41 4.06
N LYS A 15 -1.24 10.81 3.54
CA LYS A 15 -0.20 9.88 3.11
C LYS A 15 0.25 8.99 4.26
N LYS A 16 0.45 9.58 5.43
CA LYS A 16 0.85 8.87 6.63
C LYS A 16 -0.22 7.88 7.08
N ASN A 17 -1.49 8.27 7.04
CA ASN A 17 -2.60 7.40 7.38
C ASN A 17 -2.69 6.21 6.44
N ILE A 18 -2.49 6.44 5.14
CA ILE A 18 -2.51 5.38 4.14
C ILE A 18 -1.38 4.38 4.38
N LEU A 19 -0.17 4.86 4.69
CA LEU A 19 0.96 3.99 5.01
C LEU A 19 0.68 3.16 6.27
N ASN A 20 0.10 3.77 7.30
CA ASN A 20 -0.27 3.06 8.52
C ASN A 20 -1.30 1.97 8.23
N LYS A 21 -2.25 2.25 7.35
CA LYS A 21 -3.26 1.28 6.96
C LYS A 21 -2.65 0.11 6.20
N LEU A 22 -1.73 0.38 5.28
CA LEU A 22 -0.99 -0.65 4.57
C LEU A 22 -0.20 -1.55 5.53
N ASN A 23 0.44 -0.96 6.53
CA ASN A 23 1.15 -1.71 7.56
C ASN A 23 0.21 -2.63 8.35
N SER A 24 -0.95 -2.11 8.75
CA SER A 24 -1.95 -2.89 9.50
C SER A 24 -2.45 -4.08 8.70
N VAL A 25 -2.74 -3.86 7.42
CA VAL A 25 -3.24 -4.93 6.54
C VAL A 25 -2.17 -6.00 6.36
N SER A 26 -0.91 -5.61 6.15
CA SER A 26 0.19 -6.57 6.02
C SER A 26 0.34 -7.42 7.28
N LEU A 27 0.23 -6.82 8.46
CA LEU A 27 0.31 -7.53 9.73
C LEU A 27 -0.86 -8.51 9.90
N GLU A 28 -2.07 -8.11 9.54
CA GLU A 28 -3.25 -8.99 9.64
C GLU A 28 -3.12 -10.20 8.74
N VAL A 29 -2.63 -10.03 7.53
CA VAL A 29 -2.40 -11.15 6.61
C VAL A 29 -1.33 -12.08 7.17
N SER A 30 -0.30 -11.53 7.83
CA SER A 30 0.77 -12.31 8.45
C SER A 30 0.30 -13.07 9.69
N ASP A 31 -0.60 -12.45 10.46
CA ASP A 31 -1.08 -12.98 11.73
C ASP A 31 -2.37 -13.78 11.61
N ASP A 32 -2.78 -14.08 10.40
CA ASP A 32 -4.04 -14.77 10.21
C ASP A 32 -4.04 -16.11 10.94
N SER A 33 -5.12 -16.28 11.68
CA SER A 33 -5.15 -17.20 12.78
C SER A 33 -5.15 -18.67 12.37
N ALA A 34 -4.87 -19.51 13.36
CA ALA A 34 -4.63 -20.92 13.30
C ALA A 34 -5.79 -21.81 12.83
N SER A 35 -6.99 -21.29 12.56
CA SER A 35 -8.16 -22.11 12.26
C SER A 35 -8.08 -22.83 10.90
N ASN A 36 -7.20 -22.38 9.98
CA ASN A 36 -6.95 -23.05 8.71
C ASN A 36 -5.49 -22.87 8.32
N GLU A 37 -4.61 -23.34 9.17
CA GLU A 37 -3.17 -23.08 9.04
C GLU A 37 -2.59 -23.58 7.72
N VAL A 38 -3.00 -24.77 7.26
CA VAL A 38 -2.50 -25.34 6.01
C VAL A 38 -2.91 -24.48 4.82
N VAL A 39 -4.18 -24.06 4.78
CA VAL A 39 -4.69 -23.22 3.71
C VAL A 39 -3.99 -21.86 3.74
N ASN A 40 -3.81 -21.29 4.93
CA ASN A 40 -3.11 -20.01 5.09
C ASN A 40 -1.66 -20.10 4.62
N GLN A 41 -1.00 -21.20 4.90
CA GLN A 41 0.38 -21.42 4.44
C GLN A 41 0.47 -21.52 2.93
N ILE A 42 -0.48 -22.19 2.28
CA ILE A 42 -0.55 -22.26 0.83
C ILE A 42 -0.75 -20.88 0.23
N ILE A 43 -1.69 -20.11 0.75
CA ILE A 43 -1.97 -18.75 0.30
C ILE A 43 -0.73 -17.87 0.48
N LYS A 44 -0.11 -17.91 1.65
CA LYS A 44 1.10 -17.13 1.92
C LYS A 44 2.24 -17.51 0.99
N SER A 45 2.39 -18.80 0.68
CA SER A 45 3.40 -19.26 -0.26
C SER A 45 3.14 -18.72 -1.67
N ASP A 46 1.88 -18.73 -2.12
CA ASP A 46 1.50 -18.24 -3.44
C ASP A 46 1.71 -16.75 -3.62
N ILE A 47 1.56 -15.97 -2.54
CA ILE A 47 1.62 -14.51 -2.62
C ILE A 47 2.84 -13.92 -1.91
N SER A 48 3.73 -14.77 -1.36
CA SER A 48 4.86 -14.30 -0.56
C SER A 48 5.80 -13.39 -1.34
N GLU A 49 6.05 -13.71 -2.60
CA GLU A 49 6.91 -12.89 -3.45
C GLU A 49 6.30 -11.51 -3.69
N GLU A 50 5.01 -11.47 -3.94
CA GLU A 50 4.29 -10.20 -4.14
C GLU A 50 4.25 -9.37 -2.86
N ILE A 51 4.07 -10.02 -1.72
CA ILE A 51 4.10 -9.33 -0.42
C ILE A 51 5.48 -8.74 -0.15
N ASP A 52 6.54 -9.50 -0.42
CA ASP A 52 7.91 -9.03 -0.23
C ASP A 52 8.19 -7.81 -1.11
N ARG A 53 7.77 -7.84 -2.37
CA ARG A 53 7.93 -6.71 -3.26
C ARG A 53 7.10 -5.51 -2.83
N LEU A 54 5.88 -5.78 -2.36
CA LEU A 54 5.01 -4.72 -1.83
C LEU A 54 5.65 -4.04 -0.62
N ASP A 55 6.22 -4.82 0.30
CA ASP A 55 6.93 -4.28 1.46
C ASP A 55 8.16 -3.47 1.05
N PHE A 56 8.90 -3.92 0.07
CA PHE A 56 10.04 -3.19 -0.48
C PHE A 56 9.59 -1.84 -1.04
N HIS A 57 8.55 -1.82 -1.85
CA HIS A 57 8.04 -0.58 -2.44
C HIS A 57 7.44 0.33 -1.37
N LYS A 58 6.82 -0.23 -0.34
CA LYS A 58 6.32 0.55 0.79
C LYS A 58 7.46 1.29 1.49
N SER A 59 8.58 0.63 1.71
CA SER A 59 9.76 1.25 2.31
C SER A 59 10.31 2.36 1.41
N SER A 60 10.39 2.11 0.12
CA SER A 60 10.82 3.10 -0.85
C SER A 60 9.90 4.32 -0.87
N LEU A 61 8.59 4.08 -0.76
CA LEU A 61 7.60 5.15 -0.70
C LEU A 61 7.79 6.00 0.55
N SER A 62 8.01 5.36 1.71
CA SER A 62 8.25 6.07 2.96
C SER A 62 9.48 6.96 2.86
N GLU A 63 10.57 6.45 2.29
CA GLU A 63 11.79 7.24 2.12
C GLU A 63 11.55 8.43 1.20
N GLU A 64 10.84 8.23 0.10
CA GLU A 64 10.57 9.32 -0.83
C GLU A 64 9.66 10.38 -0.22
N LEU A 65 8.67 9.97 0.57
CA LEU A 65 7.73 10.91 1.20
C LEU A 65 8.39 11.82 2.23
N VAL A 66 9.44 11.36 2.90
CA VAL A 66 10.17 12.18 3.88
C VAL A 66 11.34 12.92 3.25
N SER A 67 11.63 12.68 1.99
CA SER A 67 12.70 13.37 1.28
C SER A 67 12.36 14.85 1.08
N LYS A 68 13.36 15.72 1.26
CA LYS A 68 13.19 17.16 1.02
C LYS A 68 12.92 17.51 -0.43
N ARG A 69 13.25 16.59 -1.34
CA ARG A 69 13.06 16.76 -2.77
C ARG A 69 12.15 15.67 -3.33
N ALA A 70 11.09 15.38 -2.59
CA ALA A 70 10.10 14.41 -3.05
C ALA A 70 9.55 14.81 -4.42
N LYS A 71 9.62 13.89 -5.38
CA LYS A 71 9.13 14.10 -6.73
C LYS A 71 7.85 13.29 -6.94
N GLY A 72 6.81 13.97 -7.40
CA GLY A 72 5.52 13.33 -7.67
C GLY A 72 5.63 12.19 -8.67
N LYS A 73 6.45 12.34 -9.71
CA LYS A 73 6.65 11.30 -10.71
C LYS A 73 7.24 10.04 -10.10
N LYS A 74 8.20 10.19 -9.20
CA LYS A 74 8.83 9.05 -8.52
C LYS A 74 7.86 8.37 -7.57
N ILE A 75 7.10 9.17 -6.83
CA ILE A 75 6.05 8.66 -5.94
C ILE A 75 5.01 7.88 -6.75
N ASP A 76 4.54 8.44 -7.85
CA ASP A 76 3.56 7.77 -8.71
C ASP A 76 4.09 6.46 -9.28
N PHE A 77 5.36 6.44 -9.70
CA PHE A 77 6.00 5.22 -10.18
C PHE A 77 6.00 4.12 -9.10
N ILE A 78 6.36 4.49 -7.87
CA ILE A 78 6.36 3.52 -6.76
C ILE A 78 4.94 3.01 -6.51
N LEU A 79 3.95 3.90 -6.52
CA LEU A 79 2.56 3.52 -6.32
C LEU A 79 2.05 2.59 -7.42
N LEU A 80 2.47 2.81 -8.67
CA LEU A 80 2.12 1.92 -9.78
C LEU A 80 2.73 0.53 -9.60
N GLU A 81 3.97 0.45 -9.11
CA GLU A 81 4.59 -0.84 -8.83
C GLU A 81 3.87 -1.56 -7.68
N MET A 82 3.46 -0.83 -6.65
CA MET A 82 2.66 -1.39 -5.56
C MET A 82 1.31 -1.90 -6.08
N LEU A 83 0.68 -1.15 -6.96
CA LEU A 83 -0.59 -1.54 -7.56
C LEU A 83 -0.46 -2.83 -8.37
N ARG A 84 0.65 -2.98 -9.09
CA ARG A 84 0.94 -4.21 -9.83
C ARG A 84 0.99 -5.41 -8.89
N GLU A 85 1.68 -5.30 -7.77
CA GLU A 85 1.78 -6.38 -6.79
C GLU A 85 0.42 -6.70 -6.18
N VAL A 86 -0.35 -5.69 -5.84
CA VAL A 86 -1.70 -5.87 -5.27
C VAL A 86 -2.62 -6.57 -6.27
N ASN A 87 -2.57 -6.18 -7.54
CA ASN A 87 -3.40 -6.82 -8.56
C ASN A 87 -3.02 -8.29 -8.76
N THR A 88 -1.75 -8.62 -8.64
CA THR A 88 -1.30 -10.01 -8.69
C THR A 88 -1.82 -10.80 -7.49
N ILE A 89 -1.76 -10.20 -6.30
CA ILE A 89 -2.33 -10.81 -5.09
C ILE A 89 -3.84 -11.07 -5.28
N LEU A 90 -4.56 -10.07 -5.78
CA LEU A 90 -6.01 -10.19 -6.02
C LEU A 90 -6.33 -11.33 -7.01
N ALA A 91 -5.48 -11.55 -7.99
CA ALA A 91 -5.67 -12.63 -8.95
C ALA A 91 -5.43 -14.01 -8.33
N LYS A 92 -4.61 -14.09 -7.28
CA LYS A 92 -4.23 -15.35 -6.65
C LYS A 92 -5.08 -15.73 -5.46
N VAL A 93 -5.65 -14.75 -4.74
CA VAL A 93 -6.43 -15.05 -3.53
C VAL A 93 -7.88 -15.35 -3.88
N THR A 94 -8.41 -16.40 -3.25
CA THR A 94 -9.79 -16.83 -3.44
C THR A 94 -10.64 -16.62 -2.20
N PHE A 95 -10.02 -16.42 -1.04
CA PHE A 95 -10.72 -16.25 0.23
C PHE A 95 -11.12 -14.80 0.42
N SER A 96 -12.35 -14.59 0.90
CA SER A 96 -12.95 -13.27 1.00
C SER A 96 -12.19 -12.31 1.92
N LYS A 97 -11.53 -12.83 2.97
CA LYS A 97 -10.78 -12.00 3.92
C LYS A 97 -9.54 -11.39 3.29
N GLU A 98 -8.69 -12.21 2.67
CA GLU A 98 -7.47 -11.74 2.02
C GLU A 98 -7.80 -10.85 0.82
N LYS A 99 -8.84 -11.21 0.08
CA LYS A 99 -9.30 -10.42 -1.05
C LYS A 99 -9.76 -9.04 -0.60
N LYS A 100 -10.48 -8.97 0.52
CA LYS A 100 -10.95 -7.70 1.07
C LYS A 100 -9.77 -6.80 1.44
N TYR A 101 -8.75 -7.35 2.12
CA TYR A 101 -7.57 -6.57 2.48
C TYR A 101 -6.83 -6.07 1.25
N ALA A 102 -6.66 -6.91 0.24
CA ALA A 102 -5.99 -6.51 -1.00
C ALA A 102 -6.78 -5.42 -1.73
N LEU A 103 -8.11 -5.50 -1.74
CA LEU A 103 -8.97 -4.46 -2.31
C LEU A 103 -8.82 -3.14 -1.56
N ASP A 104 -8.76 -3.19 -0.23
CA ASP A 104 -8.56 -1.99 0.59
C ASP A 104 -7.22 -1.33 0.28
N ILE A 105 -6.17 -2.12 0.16
CA ILE A 105 -4.84 -1.61 -0.24
C ILE A 105 -4.91 -0.93 -1.61
N LYS A 106 -5.58 -1.57 -2.55
CA LYS A 106 -5.75 -1.02 -3.91
C LYS A 106 -6.43 0.34 -3.88
N ILE A 107 -7.49 0.47 -3.10
CA ILE A 107 -8.22 1.74 -2.96
C ILE A 107 -7.31 2.83 -2.40
N TYR A 108 -6.53 2.52 -1.36
CA TYR A 108 -5.62 3.49 -0.76
C TYR A 108 -4.52 3.91 -1.74
N ILE A 109 -3.98 2.98 -2.52
CA ILE A 109 -2.98 3.29 -3.54
C ILE A 109 -3.57 4.24 -4.59
N GLU A 110 -4.78 3.95 -5.05
CA GLU A 110 -5.45 4.78 -6.06
C GLU A 110 -5.74 6.17 -5.52
N GLU A 111 -6.16 6.29 -4.27
CA GLU A 111 -6.36 7.59 -3.61
C GLU A 111 -5.06 8.38 -3.53
N MET A 112 -3.96 7.73 -3.15
CA MET A 112 -2.66 8.41 -3.10
C MET A 112 -2.22 8.90 -4.47
N ARG A 113 -2.40 8.07 -5.50
CA ARG A 113 -2.04 8.46 -6.86
C ARG A 113 -2.82 9.68 -7.31
N GLU A 114 -4.10 9.73 -7.01
CA GLU A 114 -4.94 10.88 -7.33
C GLU A 114 -4.43 12.15 -6.64
N GLN A 115 -4.08 12.05 -5.36
CA GLN A 115 -3.56 13.20 -4.63
C GLN A 115 -2.23 13.68 -5.15
N VAL A 116 -1.34 12.77 -5.51
CA VAL A 116 -0.03 13.12 -6.07
C VAL A 116 -0.22 13.81 -7.43
N SER A 117 -1.12 13.31 -8.24
CA SER A 117 -1.45 13.88 -9.55
C SER A 117 -2.00 15.31 -9.43
N ASN A 118 -2.82 15.56 -8.41
CA ASN A 118 -3.48 16.88 -8.25
C ASN A 118 -2.57 17.96 -7.69
N VAL A 119 -1.42 17.61 -7.14
CA VAL A 119 -0.55 18.58 -6.47
C VAL A 119 0.62 19.03 -7.36
N GLU A 120 0.88 18.29 -8.37
CA GLU A 120 1.85 18.68 -9.39
C GLU A 120 1.16 19.44 -10.52
#